data_2b8a9a609d1ad45b0eefa362df9f570d
#
_entry.id   2b8a9a609d1ad45b0eefa362df9f570d
#
_cell.length_a   1.000
_cell.length_b   1.000
_cell.length_c   1.000
_cell.angle_alpha   90.00
_cell.angle_beta   90.00
_cell.angle_gamma   90.00
#
_symmetry.space_group_name_H-M   'P 1'
#
loop_
_entity.id
_entity.type
_entity.pdbx_description
1 polymer ?
#
loop_
_entity_poly.entity_id
_entity_poly.type
_entity_poly.pdbx_seq_one_letter_code
_entity_poly.pdbx_strand_id
1 'polypeptide(L)'
;LSGRYYAMDRDNNWDRVEKAYDSLVTGDGIKAESATQALQESYDNGKTDEFVEPTVICKDGQPLSLVKANDSVIFFNFRPDRAREMTRAFCDDKFTGFERKTGFIPLTFVCFKDYDESIPNKKVAFKKEIIKNTFGEFLANHGKKQLRLAETEKYAHVTFFFNGGVEDPNVDEFRLLVNSPKDVATYDLKPEMSAPEVGMDLVEAIKSDKYDVIIINFANPDMVGHTGVIPAAIKAVEKVDELVGKAVDAVKDVDGV
;
A
#
# COMPACT_ATOMS: atom_id res chain seq x y z
N LEU A 1 -10.47 15.32 -12.71
CA LEU A 1 -11.03 14.23 -11.92
C LEU A 1 -10.55 12.91 -12.50
N SER A 2 -10.14 11.97 -11.64
CA SER A 2 -9.66 10.65 -12.09
C SER A 2 -9.70 9.66 -10.94
N GLY A 3 -10.13 8.43 -11.21
CA GLY A 3 -10.06 7.32 -10.29
C GLY A 3 -8.61 6.85 -10.05
N ARG A 4 -8.38 6.17 -8.94
CA ARG A 4 -7.02 5.71 -8.56
C ARG A 4 -6.47 4.65 -9.51
N TYR A 5 -7.31 3.95 -10.25
CA TYR A 5 -6.90 2.99 -11.27
C TYR A 5 -5.99 3.61 -12.34
N TYR A 6 -6.20 4.91 -12.64
CA TYR A 6 -5.40 5.67 -13.58
C TYR A 6 -4.34 6.54 -12.90
N ALA A 7 -4.77 7.41 -11.98
CA ALA A 7 -3.90 8.42 -11.39
C ALA A 7 -2.98 7.90 -10.29
N MET A 8 -3.23 6.70 -9.79
CA MET A 8 -2.54 6.13 -8.63
C MET A 8 -2.16 4.66 -8.87
N ASP A 9 -1.75 4.33 -10.09
CA ASP A 9 -1.14 3.03 -10.39
C ASP A 9 0.14 2.83 -9.58
N ARG A 10 0.53 1.57 -9.35
CA ARG A 10 1.76 1.21 -8.62
C ARG A 10 2.48 0.01 -9.23
N ASP A 11 1.99 -0.49 -10.35
CA ASP A 11 2.43 -1.74 -10.97
C ASP A 11 3.03 -1.48 -12.37
N ASN A 12 3.42 -0.22 -12.65
CA ASN A 12 4.01 0.27 -13.90
C ASN A 12 3.09 0.10 -15.14
N ASN A 13 1.78 0.23 -14.92
CA ASN A 13 0.83 0.31 -16.04
C ASN A 13 0.81 1.76 -16.60
N TRP A 14 1.89 2.12 -17.27
CA TRP A 14 2.14 3.48 -17.73
C TRP A 14 1.07 4.04 -18.66
N ASP A 15 0.38 3.18 -19.41
CA ASP A 15 -0.78 3.55 -20.24
C ASP A 15 -1.95 4.14 -19.44
N ARG A 16 -2.10 3.72 -18.19
CA ARG A 16 -3.09 4.26 -17.25
C ARG A 16 -2.64 5.61 -16.71
N VAL A 17 -1.39 5.68 -16.26
CA VAL A 17 -0.79 6.90 -15.72
C VAL A 17 -0.76 8.01 -16.78
N GLU A 18 -0.43 7.69 -18.03
CA GLU A 18 -0.43 8.61 -19.17
C GLU A 18 -1.79 9.29 -19.34
N LYS A 19 -2.89 8.54 -19.32
CA LYS A 19 -4.23 9.10 -19.45
C LYS A 19 -4.53 10.12 -18.34
N ALA A 20 -4.16 9.82 -17.11
CA ALA A 20 -4.35 10.74 -15.99
C ALA A 20 -3.41 11.96 -16.12
N TYR A 21 -2.16 11.77 -16.50
CA TYR A 21 -1.19 12.84 -16.75
C TYR A 21 -1.66 13.77 -17.86
N ASP A 22 -2.07 13.24 -19.01
CA ASP A 22 -2.54 14.00 -20.16
C ASP A 22 -3.78 14.83 -19.82
N SER A 23 -4.69 14.30 -19.02
CA SER A 23 -5.85 15.07 -18.56
C SER A 23 -5.48 16.32 -17.77
N LEU A 24 -4.35 16.31 -17.08
CA LEU A 24 -3.84 17.43 -16.29
C LEU A 24 -3.03 18.43 -17.12
N VAL A 25 -2.32 17.95 -18.15
CA VAL A 25 -1.31 18.74 -18.89
C VAL A 25 -1.82 19.21 -20.24
N THR A 26 -2.46 18.33 -21.01
CA THR A 26 -2.98 18.65 -22.35
C THR A 26 -4.49 18.87 -22.36
N GLY A 27 -5.17 18.44 -21.30
CA GLY A 27 -6.63 18.44 -21.25
C GLY A 27 -7.26 17.30 -22.05
N ASP A 28 -6.50 16.25 -22.36
CA ASP A 28 -7.03 15.04 -23.00
C ASP A 28 -7.78 14.20 -21.98
N GLY A 29 -9.02 13.84 -22.28
CA GLY A 29 -9.88 13.08 -21.38
C GLY A 29 -11.35 13.36 -21.66
N ILE A 30 -12.23 12.74 -20.89
CA ILE A 30 -13.67 13.01 -20.94
C ILE A 30 -13.91 14.47 -20.55
N LYS A 31 -14.84 15.16 -21.20
CA LYS A 31 -15.18 16.54 -20.89
C LYS A 31 -16.47 16.60 -20.10
N ALA A 32 -16.49 17.41 -19.06
CA ALA A 32 -17.67 17.67 -18.25
C ALA A 32 -17.70 19.13 -17.76
N GLU A 33 -18.85 19.66 -17.48
CA GLU A 33 -19.01 21.04 -16.98
C GLU A 33 -18.84 21.12 -15.47
N SER A 34 -19.05 20.01 -14.76
CA SER A 34 -18.82 19.93 -13.31
C SER A 34 -18.33 18.56 -12.87
N ALA A 35 -17.62 18.51 -11.74
CA ALA A 35 -17.13 17.27 -11.16
C ALA A 35 -18.29 16.36 -10.69
N THR A 36 -19.37 16.93 -10.16
CA THR A 36 -20.54 16.18 -9.69
C THR A 36 -21.25 15.49 -10.86
N GLN A 37 -21.45 16.21 -11.96
CA GLN A 37 -22.03 15.65 -13.18
C GLN A 37 -21.16 14.51 -13.71
N ALA A 38 -19.85 14.73 -13.82
CA ALA A 38 -18.89 13.73 -14.31
C ALA A 38 -18.94 12.43 -13.47
N LEU A 39 -19.02 12.54 -12.15
CA LEU A 39 -19.15 11.38 -11.27
C LEU A 39 -20.47 10.66 -11.47
N GLN A 40 -21.58 11.39 -11.55
CA GLN A 40 -22.90 10.78 -11.76
C GLN A 40 -22.94 10.02 -13.09
N GLU A 41 -22.48 10.63 -14.16
CA GLU A 41 -22.41 10.00 -15.48
C GLU A 41 -21.50 8.75 -15.48
N SER A 42 -20.38 8.80 -14.75
CA SER A 42 -19.51 7.64 -14.58
C SER A 42 -20.22 6.50 -13.87
N TYR A 43 -20.93 6.78 -12.78
CA TYR A 43 -21.70 5.79 -12.01
C TYR A 43 -22.86 5.21 -12.82
N ASP A 44 -23.58 6.04 -13.56
CA ASP A 44 -24.67 5.62 -14.45
C ASP A 44 -24.18 4.65 -15.54
N ASN A 45 -22.90 4.79 -15.93
CA ASN A 45 -22.21 3.88 -16.85
C ASN A 45 -21.50 2.70 -16.14
N GLY A 46 -21.77 2.46 -14.87
CA GLY A 46 -21.22 1.35 -14.10
C GLY A 46 -19.73 1.48 -13.70
N LYS A 47 -19.14 2.66 -13.88
CA LYS A 47 -17.74 2.95 -13.50
C LYS A 47 -17.73 3.76 -12.21
N THR A 48 -17.48 3.09 -11.09
CA THR A 48 -17.50 3.72 -9.77
C THR A 48 -16.08 4.03 -9.26
N ASP A 49 -15.97 5.02 -8.41
CA ASP A 49 -14.83 5.46 -7.61
C ASP A 49 -13.45 5.20 -8.22
N GLU A 50 -12.91 4.01 -7.99
CA GLU A 50 -11.58 3.60 -8.44
C GLU A 50 -11.41 3.68 -9.97
N PHE A 51 -12.47 3.38 -10.70
CA PHE A 51 -12.46 3.23 -12.17
C PHE A 51 -12.96 4.46 -12.91
N VAL A 52 -13.24 5.57 -12.22
CA VAL A 52 -13.61 6.84 -12.88
C VAL A 52 -12.51 7.25 -13.86
N GLU A 53 -12.89 7.38 -15.12
CA GLU A 53 -11.92 7.74 -16.18
C GLU A 53 -11.44 9.19 -16.04
N PRO A 54 -10.21 9.49 -16.47
CA PRO A 54 -9.69 10.85 -16.44
C PRO A 54 -10.62 11.83 -17.15
N THR A 55 -11.17 12.77 -16.37
CA THR A 55 -12.18 13.73 -16.82
C THR A 55 -11.71 15.15 -16.57
N VAL A 56 -11.77 15.97 -17.58
CA VAL A 56 -11.38 17.38 -17.57
C VAL A 56 -12.61 18.25 -17.39
N ILE A 57 -12.62 19.09 -16.38
CA ILE A 57 -13.71 20.02 -16.16
C ILE A 57 -13.52 21.23 -17.06
N CYS A 58 -14.54 21.52 -17.88
CA CYS A 58 -14.51 22.54 -18.89
C CYS A 58 -15.56 23.62 -18.63
N LYS A 59 -15.29 24.82 -19.12
CA LYS A 59 -16.28 25.90 -19.27
C LYS A 59 -16.24 26.38 -20.70
N ASP A 60 -17.39 26.49 -21.30
CA ASP A 60 -17.52 26.88 -22.74
C ASP A 60 -16.65 26.01 -23.68
N GLY A 61 -16.57 24.71 -23.37
CA GLY A 61 -15.78 23.71 -24.10
C GLY A 61 -14.27 23.75 -23.90
N GLN A 62 -13.75 24.66 -23.06
CA GLN A 62 -12.33 24.78 -22.76
C GLN A 62 -12.00 24.28 -21.35
N PRO A 63 -10.88 23.60 -21.14
CA PRO A 63 -10.43 23.23 -19.80
C PRO A 63 -10.37 24.44 -18.86
N LEU A 64 -10.89 24.30 -17.62
CA LEU A 64 -10.82 25.38 -16.63
C LEU A 64 -9.37 25.74 -16.29
N SER A 65 -8.50 24.75 -16.20
CA SER A 65 -7.08 24.92 -15.95
C SER A 65 -6.30 23.71 -16.41
N LEU A 66 -5.06 23.93 -16.81
CA LEU A 66 -4.07 22.90 -17.13
C LEU A 66 -2.78 23.22 -16.38
N VAL A 67 -2.01 22.19 -16.04
CA VAL A 67 -0.67 22.35 -15.44
C VAL A 67 0.29 22.91 -16.48
N LYS A 68 0.99 24.00 -16.14
CA LYS A 68 1.92 24.72 -17.02
C LYS A 68 3.28 24.89 -16.34
N ALA A 69 4.28 25.21 -17.15
CA ALA A 69 5.61 25.54 -16.65
C ALA A 69 5.55 26.65 -15.57
N ASN A 70 6.35 26.47 -14.52
CA ASN A 70 6.43 27.33 -13.34
C ASN A 70 5.23 27.28 -12.39
N ASP A 71 4.24 26.42 -12.64
CA ASP A 71 3.20 26.16 -11.64
C ASP A 71 3.76 25.46 -10.40
N SER A 72 2.99 25.56 -9.31
CA SER A 72 3.26 24.85 -8.07
C SER A 72 2.26 23.72 -7.91
N VAL A 73 2.76 22.52 -7.67
CA VAL A 73 1.95 21.31 -7.41
C VAL A 73 2.23 20.81 -6.01
N ILE A 74 1.20 20.59 -5.22
CA ILE A 74 1.30 19.92 -3.92
C ILE A 74 0.61 18.56 -4.04
N PHE A 75 1.41 17.49 -3.98
CA PHE A 75 0.91 16.14 -3.99
C PHE A 75 0.83 15.65 -2.54
N PHE A 76 -0.37 15.69 -1.98
CA PHE A 76 -0.55 15.50 -0.53
C PHE A 76 -0.87 14.04 -0.13
N ASN A 77 -0.62 13.07 -0.99
CA ASN A 77 -0.73 11.67 -0.64
C ASN A 77 0.18 11.32 0.53
N PHE A 78 -0.38 10.67 1.55
CA PHE A 78 0.37 10.26 2.72
C PHE A 78 1.20 8.99 2.45
N ARG A 79 0.63 8.02 1.74
CA ARG A 79 1.31 6.77 1.37
C ARG A 79 2.11 6.93 0.09
N PRO A 80 3.36 6.41 0.02
CA PRO A 80 4.24 6.59 -1.13
C PRO A 80 3.93 5.68 -2.32
N ASP A 81 3.46 4.46 -2.08
CA ASP A 81 3.36 3.40 -3.09
C ASP A 81 2.60 3.82 -4.35
N ARG A 82 1.43 4.42 -4.19
CA ARG A 82 0.57 4.87 -5.30
C ARG A 82 0.83 6.31 -5.77
N ALA A 83 1.80 6.99 -5.18
CA ALA A 83 2.16 8.36 -5.58
C ALA A 83 3.44 8.42 -6.42
N ARG A 84 4.25 7.35 -6.45
CA ARG A 84 5.56 7.30 -7.12
C ARG A 84 5.46 7.56 -8.61
N GLU A 85 4.58 6.87 -9.31
CA GLU A 85 4.52 6.88 -10.76
C GLU A 85 4.12 8.24 -11.31
N MET A 86 3.05 8.82 -10.80
CA MET A 86 2.62 10.17 -11.20
C MET A 86 3.68 11.22 -10.83
N THR A 87 4.32 11.11 -9.66
CA THR A 87 5.42 11.99 -9.28
C THR A 87 6.60 11.86 -10.25
N ARG A 88 6.95 10.63 -10.63
CA ARG A 88 8.01 10.38 -11.62
C ARG A 88 7.64 10.96 -12.98
N ALA A 89 6.41 10.79 -13.41
CA ALA A 89 5.92 11.34 -14.65
C ALA A 89 6.03 12.89 -14.71
N PHE A 90 5.89 13.59 -13.59
CA PHE A 90 6.04 15.05 -13.54
C PHE A 90 7.48 15.51 -13.31
N CYS A 91 8.25 14.80 -12.46
CA CYS A 91 9.49 15.31 -11.91
C CYS A 91 10.77 14.78 -12.58
N ASP A 92 10.72 13.58 -13.18
CA ASP A 92 11.90 12.99 -13.80
C ASP A 92 12.07 13.50 -15.23
N ASP A 93 13.11 14.30 -15.48
CA ASP A 93 13.44 14.83 -16.81
C ASP A 93 13.86 13.73 -17.79
N LYS A 94 14.31 12.56 -17.28
CA LYS A 94 14.71 11.39 -18.08
C LYS A 94 13.63 10.29 -18.09
N PHE A 95 12.43 10.64 -17.73
CA PHE A 95 11.30 9.69 -17.69
C PHE A 95 11.04 9.02 -19.03
N THR A 96 10.84 7.71 -19.01
CA THR A 96 10.65 6.86 -20.19
C THR A 96 9.40 5.97 -20.13
N GLY A 97 8.52 6.15 -19.14
CA GLY A 97 7.31 5.33 -19.01
C GLY A 97 6.30 5.54 -20.13
N PHE A 98 6.19 6.76 -20.63
CA PHE A 98 5.43 7.15 -21.82
C PHE A 98 6.01 8.42 -22.44
N GLU A 99 5.63 8.75 -23.68
CA GLU A 99 6.05 9.98 -24.36
C GLU A 99 5.19 11.15 -23.90
N ARG A 100 5.78 12.13 -23.22
CA ARG A 100 5.07 13.36 -22.83
C ARG A 100 4.84 14.25 -24.04
N LYS A 101 3.59 14.46 -24.42
CA LYS A 101 3.21 15.31 -25.57
C LYS A 101 3.74 16.75 -25.50
N THR A 102 3.95 17.25 -24.27
CA THR A 102 4.48 18.60 -24.02
C THR A 102 5.96 18.62 -23.66
N GLY A 103 6.63 17.46 -23.64
CA GLY A 103 7.96 17.31 -23.08
C GLY A 103 7.97 17.48 -21.55
N PHE A 104 9.15 17.72 -20.99
CA PHE A 104 9.33 17.98 -19.55
C PHE A 104 8.83 19.39 -19.21
N ILE A 105 7.97 19.48 -18.19
CA ILE A 105 7.43 20.76 -17.70
C ILE A 105 8.11 21.08 -16.36
N PRO A 106 8.90 22.15 -16.26
CA PRO A 106 9.50 22.54 -14.99
C PRO A 106 8.45 23.07 -14.00
N LEU A 107 8.35 22.44 -12.85
CA LEU A 107 7.37 22.73 -11.81
C LEU A 107 8.03 22.96 -10.44
N THR A 108 7.37 23.67 -9.55
CA THR A 108 7.61 23.51 -8.11
C THR A 108 6.75 22.37 -7.59
N PHE A 109 7.29 21.15 -7.61
CA PHE A 109 6.56 19.95 -7.20
C PHE A 109 6.89 19.58 -5.75
N VAL A 110 5.88 19.56 -4.88
CA VAL A 110 6.02 19.27 -3.45
C VAL A 110 5.27 18.00 -3.11
N CYS A 111 6.00 16.97 -2.70
CA CYS A 111 5.45 15.72 -2.17
C CYS A 111 5.24 15.85 -0.66
N PHE A 112 4.16 15.34 -0.11
CA PHE A 112 3.97 15.29 1.35
C PHE A 112 5.03 14.44 2.03
N LYS A 113 5.31 13.27 1.48
CA LYS A 113 6.38 12.37 1.94
C LYS A 113 7.41 12.18 0.84
N ASP A 114 8.56 11.66 1.18
CA ASP A 114 9.49 11.18 0.18
C ASP A 114 8.96 9.86 -0.40
N TYR A 115 8.41 9.93 -1.60
CA TYR A 115 7.80 8.76 -2.24
C TYR A 115 8.83 7.81 -2.83
N ASP A 116 9.97 8.34 -3.28
CA ASP A 116 11.10 7.61 -3.82
C ASP A 116 12.30 8.58 -3.93
N GLU A 117 13.39 8.27 -3.24
CA GLU A 117 14.59 9.13 -3.19
C GLU A 117 15.23 9.34 -4.56
N SER A 118 15.06 8.37 -5.49
CA SER A 118 15.58 8.44 -6.84
C SER A 118 14.89 9.42 -7.77
N ILE A 119 13.70 9.93 -7.42
CA ILE A 119 12.96 10.88 -8.26
C ILE A 119 13.59 12.27 -8.11
N PRO A 120 14.13 12.87 -9.20
CA PRO A 120 14.70 14.21 -9.16
C PRO A 120 13.62 15.31 -9.12
N ASN A 121 14.06 16.57 -9.02
CA ASN A 121 13.24 17.78 -9.22
C ASN A 121 11.99 17.90 -8.32
N LYS A 122 11.90 17.11 -7.23
CA LYS A 122 10.85 17.23 -6.23
C LYS A 122 11.32 17.89 -4.95
N LYS A 123 10.41 18.49 -4.23
CA LYS A 123 10.58 18.91 -2.83
C LYS A 123 9.77 18.00 -1.93
N VAL A 124 10.19 17.84 -0.68
CA VAL A 124 9.50 17.00 0.32
C VAL A 124 9.10 17.87 1.49
N ALA A 125 7.79 17.90 1.79
CA ALA A 125 7.25 18.69 2.90
C ALA A 125 7.59 18.06 4.26
N PHE A 126 7.36 16.75 4.39
CA PHE A 126 7.58 16.00 5.62
C PHE A 126 8.59 14.88 5.36
N LYS A 127 9.84 15.13 5.68
CA LYS A 127 10.91 14.13 5.55
C LYS A 127 10.63 12.92 6.44
N LYS A 128 11.18 11.77 6.04
CA LYS A 128 11.14 10.56 6.86
C LYS A 128 11.97 10.80 8.12
N GLU A 129 11.33 10.67 9.28
CA GLU A 129 12.03 10.62 10.56
C GLU A 129 12.42 9.18 10.85
N ILE A 130 13.66 8.97 11.27
CA ILE A 130 14.12 7.68 11.75
C ILE A 130 13.61 7.52 13.18
N ILE A 131 12.68 6.59 13.36
CA ILE A 131 12.18 6.24 14.69
C ILE A 131 13.28 5.45 15.42
N LYS A 132 13.72 5.97 16.55
CA LYS A 132 14.70 5.31 17.41
C LYS A 132 13.99 4.64 18.58
N ASN A 133 14.66 3.66 19.16
CA ASN A 133 14.15 2.89 20.30
C ASN A 133 12.79 2.24 19.98
N THR A 134 12.72 1.61 18.81
CA THR A 134 11.57 0.76 18.46
C THR A 134 11.48 -0.41 19.43
N PHE A 135 10.30 -1.06 19.50
CA PHE A 135 10.15 -2.22 20.39
C PHE A 135 11.17 -3.33 20.08
N GLY A 136 11.47 -3.55 18.79
CA GLY A 136 12.49 -4.51 18.37
C GLY A 136 13.90 -4.14 18.88
N GLU A 137 14.29 -2.87 18.76
CA GLU A 137 15.57 -2.37 19.32
C GLU A 137 15.60 -2.48 20.85
N PHE A 138 14.48 -2.16 21.51
CA PHE A 138 14.38 -2.29 22.96
C PHE A 138 14.61 -3.74 23.42
N LEU A 139 13.95 -4.71 22.79
CA LEU A 139 14.13 -6.13 23.07
C LEU A 139 15.58 -6.56 22.85
N ALA A 140 16.18 -6.19 21.70
CA ALA A 140 17.57 -6.49 21.38
C ALA A 140 18.55 -5.93 22.42
N ASN A 141 18.37 -4.67 22.84
CA ASN A 141 19.19 -4.01 23.85
C ASN A 141 19.08 -4.66 25.24
N HIS A 142 18.03 -5.44 25.48
CA HIS A 142 17.83 -6.20 26.72
C HIS A 142 18.15 -7.69 26.56
N GLY A 143 18.80 -8.10 25.46
CA GLY A 143 19.19 -9.48 25.19
C GLY A 143 18.01 -10.43 25.03
N LYS A 144 16.85 -9.92 24.56
CA LYS A 144 15.62 -10.69 24.38
C LYS A 144 15.51 -11.22 22.95
N LYS A 145 15.23 -12.51 22.81
CA LYS A 145 14.99 -13.16 21.53
C LYS A 145 13.58 -12.93 21.07
N GLN A 146 13.43 -12.50 19.83
CA GLN A 146 12.12 -12.17 19.26
C GLN A 146 11.89 -12.88 17.92
N LEU A 147 10.66 -13.36 17.70
CA LEU A 147 10.23 -13.93 16.44
C LEU A 147 9.23 -12.99 15.73
N ARG A 148 9.40 -12.81 14.43
CA ARG A 148 8.44 -12.17 13.52
C ARG A 148 7.85 -13.25 12.62
N LEU A 149 6.53 -13.41 12.66
CA LEU A 149 5.83 -14.46 11.92
C LEU A 149 4.66 -13.87 11.16
N ALA A 150 4.63 -14.06 9.87
CA ALA A 150 3.48 -13.74 9.03
C ALA A 150 3.57 -14.44 7.68
N GLU A 151 2.44 -14.50 6.98
CA GLU A 151 2.46 -14.85 5.56
C GLU A 151 2.83 -13.64 4.68
N THR A 152 3.17 -13.87 3.40
CA THR A 152 3.76 -12.89 2.47
C THR A 152 3.06 -11.53 2.49
N GLU A 153 1.73 -11.50 2.47
CA GLU A 153 0.95 -10.25 2.38
C GLU A 153 1.12 -9.32 3.59
N LYS A 154 1.49 -9.86 4.73
CA LYS A 154 1.67 -9.11 5.99
C LYS A 154 3.08 -9.21 6.58
N TYR A 155 4.01 -9.84 5.88
CA TYR A 155 5.38 -9.99 6.37
C TYR A 155 6.07 -8.65 6.63
N ALA A 156 5.96 -7.72 5.71
CA ALA A 156 6.52 -6.38 5.89
C ALA A 156 5.91 -5.63 7.10
N HIS A 157 4.68 -5.95 7.49
CA HIS A 157 4.02 -5.30 8.63
C HIS A 157 4.64 -5.71 9.97
N VAL A 158 5.09 -6.95 10.10
CA VAL A 158 5.76 -7.45 11.31
C VAL A 158 7.29 -7.29 11.27
N THR A 159 7.88 -6.89 10.14
CA THR A 159 9.32 -6.68 9.93
C THR A 159 9.64 -5.22 9.66
N PHE A 160 9.67 -4.82 8.41
CA PHE A 160 10.06 -3.48 7.95
C PHE A 160 9.29 -2.35 8.65
N PHE A 161 7.94 -2.40 8.62
CA PHE A 161 7.13 -1.33 9.23
C PHE A 161 7.21 -1.35 10.76
N PHE A 162 7.23 -2.54 11.36
CA PHE A 162 7.34 -2.68 12.81
C PHE A 162 8.71 -2.18 13.34
N ASN A 163 9.76 -2.30 12.52
CA ASN A 163 11.10 -1.80 12.81
C ASN A 163 11.29 -0.33 12.37
N GLY A 164 10.22 0.45 12.24
CA GLY A 164 10.29 1.87 11.91
C GLY A 164 10.79 2.17 10.49
N GLY A 165 10.66 1.21 9.57
CA GLY A 165 11.09 1.31 8.18
C GLY A 165 12.56 0.97 7.97
N VAL A 166 13.10 0.12 8.83
CA VAL A 166 14.43 -0.51 8.69
C VAL A 166 14.26 -1.95 8.24
N GLU A 167 14.92 -2.34 7.14
CA GLU A 167 14.80 -3.69 6.57
C GLU A 167 15.61 -4.72 7.35
N ASP A 168 16.79 -4.33 7.81
CA ASP A 168 17.68 -5.23 8.55
C ASP A 168 17.05 -5.68 9.88
N PRO A 169 17.15 -6.97 10.23
CA PRO A 169 16.68 -7.46 11.52
C PRO A 169 17.51 -6.88 12.67
N ASN A 170 16.87 -6.68 13.81
CA ASN A 170 17.57 -6.38 15.05
C ASN A 170 18.41 -7.59 15.53
N VAL A 171 19.31 -7.38 16.47
CA VAL A 171 20.02 -8.48 17.14
C VAL A 171 18.98 -9.40 17.79
N ASP A 172 19.16 -10.71 17.65
CA ASP A 172 18.25 -11.74 18.17
C ASP A 172 16.79 -11.63 17.65
N GLU A 173 16.59 -10.99 16.48
CA GLU A 173 15.33 -10.98 15.74
C GLU A 173 15.33 -12.11 14.70
N PHE A 174 14.51 -13.11 14.93
CA PHE A 174 14.27 -14.21 13.98
C PHE A 174 13.04 -13.92 13.16
N ARG A 175 13.04 -14.37 11.91
CA ARG A 175 11.96 -14.13 10.96
C ARG A 175 11.51 -15.43 10.33
N LEU A 176 10.21 -15.67 10.35
CA LEU A 176 9.57 -16.83 9.71
C LEU A 176 8.50 -16.33 8.75
N LEU A 177 8.73 -16.60 7.47
CA LEU A 177 7.82 -16.23 6.38
C LEU A 177 7.09 -17.47 5.88
N VAL A 178 5.78 -17.44 5.93
CA VAL A 178 4.90 -18.41 5.26
C VAL A 178 4.45 -17.82 3.93
N ASN A 179 4.46 -18.60 2.84
CA ASN A 179 4.00 -18.09 1.56
C ASN A 179 2.48 -17.96 1.53
N SER A 180 1.97 -16.81 1.10
CA SER A 180 0.54 -16.65 0.80
C SER A 180 0.12 -17.50 -0.40
N PRO A 181 -1.15 -17.95 -0.47
CA PRO A 181 -1.63 -18.76 -1.59
C PRO A 181 -1.45 -18.07 -2.94
N LYS A 182 -0.97 -18.82 -3.93
CA LYS A 182 -0.84 -18.36 -5.32
C LYS A 182 -1.76 -19.12 -6.27
N ASP A 183 -2.54 -20.03 -5.74
CA ASP A 183 -3.46 -20.95 -6.45
C ASP A 183 -4.86 -20.35 -6.65
N VAL A 184 -5.10 -19.15 -6.15
CA VAL A 184 -6.37 -18.41 -6.30
C VAL A 184 -6.13 -17.00 -6.84
N ALA A 185 -7.07 -16.50 -7.62
CA ALA A 185 -7.00 -15.14 -8.18
C ALA A 185 -7.29 -14.05 -7.14
N THR A 186 -8.19 -14.35 -6.21
CA THR A 186 -8.61 -13.46 -5.12
C THR A 186 -8.83 -14.28 -3.85
N TYR A 187 -8.57 -13.68 -2.69
CA TYR A 187 -8.56 -14.41 -1.42
C TYR A 187 -9.94 -14.76 -0.86
N ASP A 188 -11.03 -14.22 -1.40
CA ASP A 188 -12.38 -14.67 -1.09
C ASP A 188 -12.66 -16.12 -1.54
N LEU A 189 -11.88 -16.62 -2.52
CA LEU A 189 -11.93 -18.02 -2.98
C LEU A 189 -11.21 -18.98 -2.02
N LYS A 190 -10.36 -18.47 -1.12
CA LYS A 190 -9.61 -19.22 -0.11
C LYS A 190 -9.47 -18.38 1.17
N PRO A 191 -10.56 -18.19 1.93
CA PRO A 191 -10.60 -17.23 3.04
C PRO A 191 -9.64 -17.51 4.19
N GLU A 192 -9.27 -18.78 4.40
CA GLU A 192 -8.26 -19.17 5.39
C GLU A 192 -6.85 -18.78 4.98
N MET A 193 -6.59 -18.51 3.69
CA MET A 193 -5.27 -18.21 3.14
C MET A 193 -4.21 -19.22 3.67
N SER A 194 -3.09 -18.74 4.20
CA SER A 194 -2.06 -19.57 4.85
C SER A 194 -2.12 -19.51 6.38
N ALA A 195 -3.19 -18.96 6.95
CA ALA A 195 -3.35 -18.87 8.41
C ALA A 195 -3.22 -20.22 9.14
N PRO A 196 -3.70 -21.38 8.61
CA PRO A 196 -3.48 -22.68 9.27
C PRO A 196 -2.00 -23.01 9.47
N GLU A 197 -1.15 -22.77 8.47
CA GLU A 197 0.30 -23.00 8.55
C GLU A 197 0.95 -22.00 9.53
N VAL A 198 0.63 -20.71 9.40
CA VAL A 198 1.08 -19.68 10.34
C VAL A 198 0.71 -20.02 11.78
N GLY A 199 -0.51 -20.54 12.02
CA GLY A 199 -0.98 -20.94 13.34
C GLY A 199 -0.24 -22.17 13.89
N MET A 200 0.11 -23.13 13.04
CA MET A 200 0.92 -24.30 13.47
C MET A 200 2.33 -23.86 13.86
N ASP A 201 2.98 -23.05 13.02
CA ASP A 201 4.31 -22.50 13.28
C ASP A 201 4.34 -21.65 14.56
N LEU A 202 3.26 -20.89 14.80
CA LEU A 202 3.11 -20.11 16.02
C LEU A 202 3.08 -21.00 17.27
N VAL A 203 2.26 -22.04 17.26
CA VAL A 203 2.16 -23.00 18.40
C VAL A 203 3.48 -23.72 18.62
N GLU A 204 4.17 -24.14 17.56
CA GLU A 204 5.49 -24.76 17.64
C GLU A 204 6.53 -23.78 18.22
N ALA A 205 6.54 -22.53 17.74
CA ALA A 205 7.43 -21.49 18.23
C ALA A 205 7.22 -21.21 19.72
N ILE A 206 5.96 -21.12 20.18
CA ILE A 206 5.62 -20.94 21.61
C ILE A 206 6.16 -22.11 22.44
N LYS A 207 5.87 -23.34 22.03
CA LYS A 207 6.26 -24.55 22.76
C LYS A 207 7.76 -24.83 22.73
N SER A 208 8.49 -24.21 21.80
CA SER A 208 9.95 -24.38 21.68
C SER A 208 10.75 -23.74 22.82
N ASP A 209 10.14 -22.82 23.56
CA ASP A 209 10.79 -21.99 24.60
C ASP A 209 12.06 -21.23 24.11
N LYS A 210 12.10 -20.99 22.79
CA LYS A 210 13.26 -20.36 22.15
C LYS A 210 13.19 -18.84 22.16
N TYR A 211 12.00 -18.28 22.19
CA TYR A 211 11.73 -16.87 22.02
C TYR A 211 11.10 -16.27 23.27
N ASP A 212 11.61 -15.10 23.68
CA ASP A 212 11.01 -14.32 24.77
C ASP A 212 9.74 -13.58 24.29
N VAL A 213 9.71 -13.17 23.03
CA VAL A 213 8.58 -12.42 22.44
C VAL A 213 8.31 -12.92 21.02
N ILE A 214 7.04 -13.14 20.70
CA ILE A 214 6.59 -13.50 19.36
C ILE A 214 5.62 -12.45 18.85
N ILE A 215 5.89 -11.88 17.67
CA ILE A 215 5.04 -10.91 16.99
C ILE A 215 4.54 -11.53 15.70
N ILE A 216 3.22 -11.63 15.60
CA ILE A 216 2.53 -12.31 14.51
C ILE A 216 1.47 -11.39 13.88
N ASN A 217 1.20 -11.61 12.60
CA ASN A 217 0.06 -11.03 11.90
C ASN A 217 -0.64 -12.10 11.06
N PHE A 218 -1.93 -12.32 11.32
CA PHE A 218 -2.81 -13.11 10.46
C PHE A 218 -3.36 -12.19 9.36
N ALA A 219 -3.01 -12.47 8.11
CA ALA A 219 -3.33 -11.60 6.98
C ALA A 219 -4.78 -11.68 6.50
N ASN A 220 -5.42 -12.81 6.70
CA ASN A 220 -6.66 -13.17 6.04
C ASN A 220 -7.85 -12.25 6.35
N PRO A 221 -8.12 -11.74 7.55
CA PRO A 221 -9.25 -10.83 7.76
C PRO A 221 -9.15 -9.54 6.95
N ASP A 222 -7.95 -8.97 6.84
CA ASP A 222 -7.70 -7.76 6.06
C ASP A 222 -7.75 -8.05 4.54
N MET A 223 -7.02 -9.06 4.09
CA MET A 223 -6.90 -9.36 2.67
C MET A 223 -8.22 -9.83 2.06
N VAL A 224 -8.95 -10.70 2.76
CA VAL A 224 -10.28 -11.15 2.35
C VAL A 224 -11.30 -10.01 2.47
N GLY A 225 -11.19 -9.20 3.52
CA GLY A 225 -12.05 -8.02 3.72
C GLY A 225 -11.99 -7.04 2.55
N HIS A 226 -10.83 -6.88 1.94
CA HIS A 226 -10.65 -6.03 0.75
C HIS A 226 -11.43 -6.51 -0.48
N THR A 227 -11.84 -7.77 -0.55
CA THR A 227 -12.66 -8.28 -1.66
C THR A 227 -14.12 -7.85 -1.58
N GLY A 228 -14.59 -7.41 -0.42
CA GLY A 228 -15.97 -7.02 -0.17
C GLY A 228 -16.96 -8.19 -0.09
N VAL A 229 -16.48 -9.45 -0.10
CA VAL A 229 -17.31 -10.65 -0.05
C VAL A 229 -17.57 -11.03 1.42
N ILE A 230 -18.68 -10.56 1.99
CA ILE A 230 -19.01 -10.74 3.41
C ILE A 230 -18.96 -12.21 3.88
N PRO A 231 -19.54 -13.21 3.19
CA PRO A 231 -19.46 -14.60 3.63
C PRO A 231 -18.02 -15.13 3.72
N ALA A 232 -17.12 -14.67 2.84
CA ALA A 232 -15.70 -15.03 2.89
C ALA A 232 -14.98 -14.33 4.06
N ALA A 233 -15.28 -13.06 4.32
CA ALA A 233 -14.73 -12.33 5.45
C ALA A 233 -15.12 -12.97 6.80
N ILE A 234 -16.37 -13.45 6.94
CA ILE A 234 -16.80 -14.19 8.14
C ILE A 234 -15.93 -15.44 8.34
N LYS A 235 -15.74 -16.26 7.29
CA LYS A 235 -14.88 -17.47 7.38
C LYS A 235 -13.43 -17.14 7.73
N ALA A 236 -12.91 -16.01 7.20
CA ALA A 236 -11.57 -15.56 7.53
C ALA A 236 -11.42 -15.23 9.02
N VAL A 237 -12.39 -14.52 9.59
CA VAL A 237 -12.43 -14.17 11.03
C VAL A 237 -12.59 -15.41 11.90
N GLU A 238 -13.53 -16.32 11.57
CA GLU A 238 -13.73 -17.58 12.28
C GLU A 238 -12.44 -18.43 12.30
N LYS A 239 -11.68 -18.45 11.19
CA LYS A 239 -10.41 -19.17 11.14
C LYS A 239 -9.36 -18.55 12.06
N VAL A 240 -9.28 -17.23 12.13
CA VAL A 240 -8.36 -16.54 13.04
C VAL A 240 -8.74 -16.79 14.49
N ASP A 241 -10.03 -16.73 14.83
CA ASP A 241 -10.51 -17.02 16.18
C ASP A 241 -10.09 -18.42 16.65
N GLU A 242 -10.29 -19.45 15.80
CA GLU A 242 -9.81 -20.81 16.06
C GLU A 242 -8.30 -20.86 16.35
N LEU A 243 -7.49 -20.18 15.54
CA LEU A 243 -6.02 -20.24 15.65
C LEU A 243 -5.51 -19.44 16.84
N VAL A 244 -6.14 -18.30 17.14
CA VAL A 244 -5.85 -17.52 18.35
C VAL A 244 -6.16 -18.34 19.60
N GLY A 245 -7.29 -19.08 19.63
CA GLY A 245 -7.60 -19.99 20.71
C GLY A 245 -6.49 -21.02 20.97
N LYS A 246 -5.99 -21.68 19.90
CA LYS A 246 -4.85 -22.62 19.99
C LYS A 246 -3.56 -21.97 20.49
N ALA A 247 -3.30 -20.74 20.03
CA ALA A 247 -2.13 -19.99 20.48
C ALA A 247 -2.21 -19.62 21.97
N VAL A 248 -3.38 -19.14 22.42
CA VAL A 248 -3.63 -18.82 23.83
C VAL A 248 -3.46 -20.05 24.74
N ASP A 249 -3.96 -21.21 24.31
CA ASP A 249 -3.76 -22.44 25.06
C ASP A 249 -2.28 -22.84 25.13
N ALA A 250 -1.56 -22.73 24.00
CA ALA A 250 -0.12 -23.00 23.98
C ALA A 250 0.68 -22.03 24.87
N VAL A 251 0.32 -20.74 24.91
CA VAL A 251 0.94 -19.74 25.80
C VAL A 251 0.71 -20.10 27.26
N LYS A 252 -0.50 -20.52 27.64
CA LYS A 252 -0.81 -20.97 29.01
C LYS A 252 -0.06 -22.23 29.39
N ASP A 253 0.13 -23.17 28.46
CA ASP A 253 0.87 -24.42 28.68
C ASP A 253 2.35 -24.18 29.05
N VAL A 254 2.90 -23.00 28.69
CA VAL A 254 4.29 -22.60 28.99
C VAL A 254 4.40 -21.46 30.01
N ASP A 255 3.34 -21.22 30.79
CA ASP A 255 3.25 -20.11 31.77
C ASP A 255 3.55 -18.72 31.14
N GLY A 256 3.25 -18.55 29.85
CA GLY A 256 3.41 -17.30 29.12
C GLY A 256 2.25 -16.31 29.32
N VAL A 257 2.40 -15.11 28.79
CA VAL A 257 1.41 -14.01 28.83
C VAL A 257 1.19 -13.43 27.45
#